data_7dcf9f11315d82484c1c181d48b2b23d
#
_entry.id   7dcf9f11315d82484c1c181d48b2b23d
#
_cell.length_a   1.000
_cell.length_b   1.000
_cell.length_c   1.000
_cell.angle_alpha   90.00
_cell.angle_beta   90.00
_cell.angle_gamma   90.00
#
_symmetry.space_group_name_H-M   'P 1'
#
loop_
_entity.id
_entity.type
_entity.pdbx_description
1 polymer ?
#
loop_
_entity_poly.entity_id
_entity_poly.type
_entity_poly.pdbx_seq_one_letter_code
_entity_poly.pdbx_strand_id
1 'polypeptide(L)'
;MYRDDPEVFEQEPGIAVEQPKNVDEANHKFREHTVAYYDAEANHLPYDVVFQTIGSAPEPEPEPTPTTPRNFRIMDDQLGEGGAKARFRANMDAITTIKRIEAEGRAATVEEQETLSRYVGWGAIPDAFDENKGDWAKEYAELKAALTPEEYEAARGSTLNAHYTSPTVIRAIYEALGNMGFEGGRILEPSMGVGNFFGLLPESMANSQLYGVELDSITGRIAKQLYPEAEI
;
A
#
# COMPACT_ATOMS: atom_id res chain seq x y z
N MET A 1 -9.93 22.04 -27.71
CA MET A 1 -9.51 21.22 -28.86
C MET A 1 -8.69 22.14 -29.78
N TYR A 2 -7.44 22.40 -29.39
CA TYR A 2 -6.49 23.08 -30.26
C TYR A 2 -5.65 22.01 -30.92
N ARG A 3 -5.81 21.95 -32.24
CA ARG A 3 -5.03 21.08 -33.12
C ARG A 3 -3.63 21.64 -33.27
N ASP A 4 -2.70 20.73 -33.39
CA ASP A 4 -1.39 20.85 -33.95
C ASP A 4 -1.37 21.82 -35.17
N ASP A 5 -1.14 23.07 -34.90
CA ASP A 5 -0.80 24.01 -35.93
C ASP A 5 0.62 24.51 -35.64
N PRO A 6 1.62 23.88 -36.26
CA PRO A 6 3.02 24.27 -36.05
C PRO A 6 3.32 25.70 -36.55
N GLU A 7 2.47 26.29 -37.37
CA GLU A 7 2.68 27.63 -37.91
C GLU A 7 2.47 28.74 -36.86
N VAL A 8 1.75 28.46 -35.75
CA VAL A 8 1.52 29.45 -34.68
C VAL A 8 2.80 29.74 -33.89
N PHE A 9 3.73 28.79 -33.84
CA PHE A 9 4.99 28.93 -33.09
C PHE A 9 6.16 29.51 -33.91
N GLU A 10 6.06 29.53 -35.26
CA GLU A 10 7.12 30.03 -36.13
C GLU A 10 7.04 31.55 -36.39
N GLN A 11 5.99 32.26 -35.97
CA GLN A 11 5.77 33.66 -36.34
C GLN A 11 6.27 34.72 -35.34
N GLU A 12 6.78 34.32 -34.18
CA GLU A 12 7.33 35.25 -33.20
C GLU A 12 8.86 35.36 -33.35
N PRO A 13 9.41 36.53 -33.76
CA PRO A 13 10.84 36.69 -33.92
C PRO A 13 11.55 36.75 -32.57
N GLY A 14 12.22 35.70 -32.20
CA GLY A 14 13.18 35.71 -31.08
C GLY A 14 13.13 34.53 -30.09
N ILE A 15 12.20 33.60 -30.20
CA ILE A 15 12.15 32.45 -29.28
C ILE A 15 12.71 31.21 -29.98
N ALA A 16 13.92 30.80 -29.59
CA ALA A 16 14.47 29.51 -29.97
C ALA A 16 13.77 28.45 -29.08
N VAL A 17 12.72 27.81 -29.63
CA VAL A 17 12.07 26.71 -28.93
C VAL A 17 12.92 25.44 -29.08
N GLU A 18 13.68 25.07 -28.06
CA GLU A 18 14.34 23.77 -28.03
C GLU A 18 13.29 22.64 -28.08
N GLN A 19 13.46 21.72 -29.02
CA GLN A 19 12.56 20.57 -29.13
C GLN A 19 12.66 19.71 -27.88
N PRO A 20 11.52 19.30 -27.28
CA PRO A 20 11.51 18.45 -26.08
C PRO A 20 12.08 17.06 -26.39
N LYS A 21 12.86 16.52 -25.47
CA LYS A 21 13.54 15.22 -25.63
C LYS A 21 12.65 14.02 -25.36
N ASN A 22 11.51 14.24 -24.71
CA ASN A 22 10.52 13.20 -24.40
C ASN A 22 9.14 13.81 -24.16
N VAL A 23 8.11 12.94 -24.02
CA VAL A 23 6.71 13.35 -23.86
C VAL A 23 6.46 14.13 -22.56
N ASP A 24 7.17 13.83 -21.49
CA ASP A 24 7.00 14.52 -20.19
C ASP A 24 7.58 15.93 -20.26
N GLU A 25 8.73 16.11 -20.91
CA GLU A 25 9.33 17.42 -21.16
C GLU A 25 8.45 18.26 -22.11
N ALA A 26 7.83 17.62 -23.11
CA ALA A 26 6.88 18.25 -24.02
C ALA A 26 5.63 18.76 -23.27
N ASN A 27 5.05 17.95 -22.41
CA ASN A 27 3.88 18.30 -21.60
C ASN A 27 4.18 19.42 -20.59
N HIS A 28 5.37 19.42 -20.01
CA HIS A 28 5.79 20.46 -19.08
C HIS A 28 5.98 21.81 -19.80
N LYS A 29 6.74 21.84 -20.88
CA LYS A 29 6.93 23.04 -21.73
C LYS A 29 5.61 23.57 -22.31
N PHE A 30 4.71 22.68 -22.73
CA PHE A 30 3.39 23.07 -23.26
C PHE A 30 2.55 23.79 -22.21
N ARG A 31 2.50 23.31 -20.97
CA ARG A 31 1.75 23.94 -19.87
C ARG A 31 2.32 25.32 -19.53
N GLU A 32 3.62 25.44 -19.41
CA GLU A 32 4.28 26.71 -19.12
C GLU A 32 4.03 27.75 -20.21
N HIS A 33 4.21 27.39 -21.47
CA HIS A 33 3.99 28.29 -22.61
C HIS A 33 2.51 28.69 -22.77
N THR A 34 1.58 27.79 -22.55
CA THR A 34 0.15 28.10 -22.69
C THR A 34 -0.31 29.09 -21.64
N VAL A 35 0.10 28.93 -20.38
CA VAL A 35 -0.26 29.85 -19.29
C VAL A 35 0.35 31.22 -19.53
N ALA A 36 1.64 31.30 -19.93
CA ALA A 36 2.31 32.55 -20.23
C ALA A 36 1.67 33.31 -21.40
N TYR A 37 1.25 32.60 -22.46
CA TYR A 37 0.59 33.19 -23.62
C TYR A 37 -0.74 33.86 -23.25
N TYR A 38 -1.59 33.18 -22.48
CA TYR A 38 -2.88 33.74 -22.07
C TYR A 38 -2.73 34.93 -21.13
N ASP A 39 -1.78 34.91 -20.22
CA ASP A 39 -1.54 36.03 -19.30
C ASP A 39 -0.93 37.26 -20.03
N ALA A 40 -0.03 37.03 -20.98
CA ALA A 40 0.54 38.11 -21.77
C ALA A 40 -0.51 38.83 -22.64
N GLU A 41 -1.42 38.10 -23.28
CA GLU A 41 -2.52 38.70 -24.06
C GLU A 41 -3.53 39.45 -23.17
N ALA A 42 -3.89 38.89 -22.02
CA ALA A 42 -4.88 39.48 -21.09
C ALA A 42 -4.36 40.79 -20.46
N ASN A 43 -3.07 40.89 -20.19
CA ASN A 43 -2.47 42.02 -19.45
C ASN A 43 -1.62 42.97 -20.32
N HIS A 44 -1.45 42.70 -21.61
CA HIS A 44 -0.57 43.45 -22.52
C HIS A 44 0.87 43.62 -22.00
N LEU A 45 1.38 42.59 -21.27
CA LEU A 45 2.71 42.59 -20.71
C LEU A 45 3.74 41.97 -21.69
N PRO A 46 4.99 42.45 -21.70
CA PRO A 46 6.06 41.77 -22.43
C PRO A 46 6.25 40.34 -21.90
N TYR A 47 6.57 39.41 -22.78
CA TYR A 47 6.72 37.99 -22.47
C TYR A 47 7.68 37.70 -21.31
N ASP A 48 8.79 38.39 -21.27
CA ASP A 48 9.82 38.28 -20.23
C ASP A 48 9.29 38.68 -18.83
N VAL A 49 8.36 39.61 -18.73
CA VAL A 49 7.73 40.04 -17.48
C VAL A 49 6.73 38.98 -17.00
N VAL A 50 6.01 38.32 -17.92
CA VAL A 50 5.05 37.25 -17.55
C VAL A 50 5.77 36.05 -16.96
N PHE A 51 6.92 35.65 -17.51
CA PHE A 51 7.71 34.56 -16.94
C PHE A 51 8.30 34.84 -15.54
N GLN A 52 8.55 36.11 -15.22
CA GLN A 52 8.99 36.49 -13.90
C GLN A 52 7.85 36.53 -12.85
N THR A 53 6.62 36.68 -13.30
CA THR A 53 5.44 36.83 -12.43
C THR A 53 4.76 35.49 -12.17
N ILE A 54 4.90 34.52 -13.08
CA ILE A 54 4.46 33.14 -12.85
C ILE A 54 5.53 32.47 -11.98
N GLY A 55 5.55 32.81 -10.71
CA GLY A 55 6.24 32.00 -9.72
C GLY A 55 5.75 30.56 -9.86
N SER A 56 6.65 29.59 -9.67
CA SER A 56 6.31 28.16 -9.66
C SER A 56 4.91 27.97 -9.11
N ALA A 57 4.04 27.31 -9.88
CA ALA A 57 2.72 26.93 -9.38
C ALA A 57 2.92 26.34 -7.98
N PRO A 58 2.13 26.74 -6.99
CA PRO A 58 2.24 26.12 -5.67
C PRO A 58 2.21 24.62 -5.90
N GLU A 59 3.22 23.92 -5.35
CA GLU A 59 3.22 22.46 -5.34
C GLU A 59 1.81 22.03 -4.95
N PRO A 60 1.14 21.14 -5.71
CA PRO A 60 -0.21 20.73 -5.35
C PRO A 60 -0.15 20.33 -3.89
N GLU A 61 -0.94 21.00 -3.05
CA GLU A 61 -1.07 20.59 -1.65
C GLU A 61 -1.32 19.09 -1.67
N PRO A 62 -0.56 18.28 -0.89
CA PRO A 62 -0.77 16.85 -0.84
C PRO A 62 -2.26 16.64 -0.59
N GLU A 63 -2.91 15.89 -1.48
CA GLU A 63 -4.33 15.58 -1.30
C GLU A 63 -4.54 15.13 0.14
N PRO A 64 -5.53 15.67 0.86
CA PRO A 64 -5.72 15.32 2.25
C PRO A 64 -5.83 13.79 2.33
N THR A 65 -4.88 13.18 3.01
CA THR A 65 -4.84 11.74 3.22
C THR A 65 -6.23 11.33 3.71
N PRO A 66 -6.92 10.38 3.07
CA PRO A 66 -8.27 10.02 3.46
C PRO A 66 -8.28 9.71 4.96
N THR A 67 -9.01 10.50 5.73
CA THR A 67 -9.11 10.36 7.19
C THR A 67 -9.93 9.14 7.60
N THR A 68 -10.58 8.49 6.63
CA THR A 68 -11.35 7.27 6.85
C THR A 68 -10.49 6.07 6.46
N PRO A 69 -10.23 5.14 7.38
CA PRO A 69 -9.49 3.93 7.08
C PRO A 69 -10.19 3.15 5.95
N ARG A 70 -9.44 2.76 4.95
CA ARG A 70 -9.92 1.92 3.84
C ARG A 70 -9.25 0.55 3.91
N ASN A 71 -9.87 -0.42 3.26
CA ASN A 71 -9.26 -1.74 3.10
C ASN A 71 -7.91 -1.63 2.39
N PHE A 72 -6.90 -2.24 2.97
CA PHE A 72 -5.55 -2.29 2.43
C PHE A 72 -5.51 -3.06 1.11
N ARG A 73 -4.71 -2.58 0.17
CA ARG A 73 -4.48 -3.23 -1.12
C ARG A 73 -3.03 -3.68 -1.21
N ILE A 74 -2.81 -4.95 -1.47
CA ILE A 74 -1.47 -5.50 -1.67
C ILE A 74 -1.02 -5.20 -3.10
N MET A 75 0.02 -4.39 -3.21
CA MET A 75 0.52 -3.89 -4.50
C MET A 75 1.80 -4.60 -4.95
N ASP A 76 2.45 -5.37 -4.08
CA ASP A 76 3.66 -6.11 -4.41
C ASP A 76 3.51 -7.63 -4.17
N ASP A 77 4.39 -8.41 -4.77
CA ASP A 77 4.39 -9.86 -4.68
C ASP A 77 5.42 -10.39 -3.67
N GLN A 78 6.09 -9.51 -2.91
CA GLN A 78 7.19 -9.85 -2.02
C GLN A 78 6.74 -10.18 -0.59
N LEU A 79 5.46 -10.47 -0.39
CA LEU A 79 4.92 -10.85 0.91
C LEU A 79 5.59 -12.12 1.44
N GLY A 80 6.21 -12.01 2.61
CA GLY A 80 6.87 -13.13 3.27
C GLY A 80 8.20 -13.55 2.65
N GLU A 81 8.76 -12.76 1.75
CA GLU A 81 10.11 -12.97 1.25
C GLU A 81 11.16 -12.71 2.33
N GLY A 82 12.33 -13.30 2.12
CA GLY A 82 13.46 -13.20 3.04
C GLY A 82 13.65 -14.42 3.94
N GLY A 83 14.78 -14.45 4.64
CA GLY A 83 15.14 -15.53 5.56
C GLY A 83 14.36 -15.46 6.88
N ALA A 84 14.49 -16.49 7.70
CA ALA A 84 13.77 -16.63 8.96
C ALA A 84 13.90 -15.41 9.91
N LYS A 85 15.09 -14.80 9.99
CA LYS A 85 15.32 -13.62 10.80
C LYS A 85 14.59 -12.36 10.27
N ALA A 86 14.52 -12.21 8.93
CA ALA A 86 13.77 -11.10 8.32
C ALA A 86 12.27 -11.22 8.58
N ARG A 87 11.72 -12.43 8.45
CA ARG A 87 10.30 -12.72 8.79
C ARG A 87 10.01 -12.48 10.26
N PHE A 88 10.92 -12.90 11.16
CA PHE A 88 10.81 -12.59 12.58
C PHE A 88 10.72 -11.09 12.81
N ARG A 89 11.61 -10.31 12.20
CA ARG A 89 11.62 -8.85 12.34
C ARG A 89 10.30 -8.23 11.85
N ALA A 90 9.83 -8.63 10.67
CA ALA A 90 8.55 -8.17 10.13
C ALA A 90 7.37 -8.47 11.08
N ASN A 91 7.32 -9.68 11.68
CA ASN A 91 6.32 -10.01 12.67
C ASN A 91 6.40 -9.13 13.92
N MET A 92 7.61 -8.88 14.45
CA MET A 92 7.80 -8.04 15.63
C MET A 92 7.44 -6.57 15.37
N ASP A 93 7.75 -6.05 14.19
CA ASP A 93 7.38 -4.70 13.79
C ASP A 93 5.86 -4.56 13.68
N ALA A 94 5.17 -5.55 13.11
CA ALA A 94 3.71 -5.59 13.05
C ALA A 94 3.08 -5.69 14.44
N ILE A 95 3.61 -6.55 15.34
CA ILE A 95 3.14 -6.69 16.72
C ILE A 95 3.31 -5.40 17.52
N THR A 96 4.45 -4.75 17.38
CA THR A 96 4.71 -3.48 18.05
C THR A 96 3.76 -2.40 17.53
N THR A 97 3.53 -2.37 16.23
CA THR A 97 2.63 -1.41 15.58
C THR A 97 1.19 -1.63 16.02
N ILE A 98 0.66 -2.85 15.98
CA ILE A 98 -0.73 -3.11 16.41
C ILE A 98 -0.94 -2.75 17.89
N LYS A 99 -0.03 -3.11 18.78
CA LYS A 99 -0.13 -2.78 20.21
C LYS A 99 -0.11 -1.28 20.46
N ARG A 100 0.67 -0.52 19.71
CA ARG A 100 0.70 0.94 19.77
C ARG A 100 -0.64 1.54 19.30
N ILE A 101 -1.15 1.12 18.14
CA ILE A 101 -2.44 1.58 17.60
C ILE A 101 -3.58 1.35 18.60
N GLU A 102 -3.60 0.19 19.22
CA GLU A 102 -4.62 -0.18 20.23
C GLU A 102 -4.50 0.65 21.51
N ALA A 103 -3.27 0.88 21.99
CA ALA A 103 -3.03 1.73 23.15
C ALA A 103 -3.45 3.20 22.90
N GLU A 104 -3.35 3.67 21.68
CA GLU A 104 -3.77 5.00 21.24
C GLU A 104 -5.28 5.07 20.91
N GLY A 105 -5.98 3.94 20.82
CA GLY A 105 -7.42 3.85 20.57
C GLY A 105 -7.84 4.38 19.20
N ARG A 106 -7.02 4.22 18.19
CA ARG A 106 -7.24 4.73 16.83
C ARG A 106 -7.14 3.65 15.75
N ALA A 107 -7.47 4.00 14.53
CA ALA A 107 -7.21 3.18 13.36
C ALA A 107 -5.76 3.32 12.87
N ALA A 108 -5.31 2.34 12.09
CA ALA A 108 -4.01 2.36 11.43
C ALA A 108 -3.94 3.45 10.35
N THR A 109 -2.79 4.10 10.21
CA THR A 109 -2.47 4.91 9.03
C THR A 109 -2.10 4.02 7.85
N VAL A 110 -1.98 4.60 6.65
CA VAL A 110 -1.58 3.85 5.45
C VAL A 110 -0.18 3.23 5.62
N GLU A 111 0.76 3.95 6.21
CA GLU A 111 2.12 3.46 6.49
C GLU A 111 2.12 2.34 7.54
N GLU A 112 1.22 2.43 8.51
CA GLU A 112 1.05 1.37 9.52
C GLU A 112 0.37 0.15 8.92
N GLN A 113 -0.61 0.30 8.03
CA GLN A 113 -1.19 -0.81 7.28
C GLN A 113 -0.12 -1.52 6.44
N GLU A 114 0.80 -0.78 5.80
CA GLU A 114 1.93 -1.38 5.08
C GLU A 114 2.80 -2.24 6.02
N THR A 115 3.13 -1.73 7.22
CA THR A 115 3.88 -2.49 8.23
C THR A 115 3.11 -3.72 8.70
N LEU A 116 1.82 -3.58 8.99
CA LEU A 116 0.96 -4.67 9.43
C LEU A 116 0.81 -5.76 8.38
N SER A 117 0.77 -5.40 7.09
CA SER A 117 0.64 -6.34 5.98
C SER A 117 1.85 -7.28 5.83
N ARG A 118 3.00 -6.91 6.42
CA ARG A 118 4.22 -7.73 6.42
C ARG A 118 4.23 -8.84 7.47
N TYR A 119 3.21 -8.93 8.30
CA TYR A 119 3.07 -10.05 9.22
C TYR A 119 2.82 -11.36 8.46
N VAL A 120 3.65 -12.36 8.72
CA VAL A 120 3.62 -13.65 8.00
C VAL A 120 3.37 -14.85 8.91
N GLY A 121 3.03 -14.62 10.16
CA GLY A 121 2.84 -15.69 11.14
C GLY A 121 4.13 -16.42 11.50
N TRP A 122 4.01 -17.54 12.17
CA TRP A 122 5.14 -18.24 12.80
C TRP A 122 5.49 -19.58 12.15
N GLY A 123 4.74 -20.03 11.14
CA GLY A 123 4.92 -21.37 10.54
C GLY A 123 6.30 -21.64 9.94
N ALA A 124 7.00 -20.59 9.51
CA ALA A 124 8.34 -20.72 8.90
C ALA A 124 9.50 -20.44 9.88
N ILE A 125 9.21 -20.13 11.16
CA ILE A 125 10.22 -19.71 12.15
C ILE A 125 10.00 -20.30 13.55
N PRO A 126 9.83 -21.63 13.68
CA PRO A 126 9.62 -22.27 14.97
C PRO A 126 10.81 -22.09 15.92
N ASP A 127 12.02 -21.90 15.41
CA ASP A 127 13.23 -21.69 16.20
C ASP A 127 13.17 -20.44 17.10
N ALA A 128 12.32 -19.47 16.79
CA ALA A 128 12.08 -18.29 17.62
C ALA A 128 11.44 -18.64 18.99
N PHE A 129 10.85 -19.83 19.12
CA PHE A 129 10.18 -20.33 20.34
C PHE A 129 11.02 -21.36 21.09
N ASP A 130 12.23 -21.68 20.63
CA ASP A 130 13.10 -22.66 21.28
C ASP A 130 14.18 -21.95 22.13
N GLU A 131 14.04 -22.06 23.46
CA GLU A 131 14.98 -21.47 24.42
C GLU A 131 16.40 -22.05 24.35
N ASN A 132 16.58 -23.23 23.73
CA ASN A 132 17.86 -23.90 23.61
C ASN A 132 18.59 -23.54 22.30
N LYS A 133 17.96 -22.77 21.42
CA LYS A 133 18.54 -22.30 20.17
C LYS A 133 19.39 -21.05 20.39
N GLY A 134 20.69 -21.25 20.63
CA GLY A 134 21.63 -20.13 20.89
C GLY A 134 21.60 -19.04 19.83
N ASP A 135 21.47 -19.40 18.56
CA ASP A 135 21.39 -18.47 17.42
C ASP A 135 20.09 -17.61 17.43
N TRP A 136 19.09 -18.01 18.24
CA TRP A 136 17.81 -17.34 18.38
C TRP A 136 17.55 -16.78 19.79
N ALA A 137 18.52 -16.85 20.68
CA ALA A 137 18.34 -16.45 22.09
C ALA A 137 17.86 -15.01 22.26
N LYS A 138 18.33 -14.10 21.38
CA LYS A 138 17.91 -12.69 21.38
C LYS A 138 16.44 -12.57 20.97
N GLU A 139 16.07 -13.19 19.88
CA GLU A 139 14.72 -13.16 19.31
C GLU A 139 13.72 -13.85 20.24
N TYR A 140 14.11 -14.96 20.85
CA TYR A 140 13.31 -15.64 21.90
C TYR A 140 12.99 -14.71 23.06
N ALA A 141 14.01 -14.02 23.60
CA ALA A 141 13.82 -13.09 24.71
C ALA A 141 12.94 -11.89 24.32
N GLU A 142 13.15 -11.32 23.10
CA GLU A 142 12.36 -10.22 22.57
C GLU A 142 10.88 -10.63 22.39
N LEU A 143 10.64 -11.80 21.81
CA LEU A 143 9.29 -12.34 21.61
C LEU A 143 8.56 -12.53 22.94
N LYS A 144 9.22 -13.14 23.91
CA LYS A 144 8.65 -13.35 25.26
C LYS A 144 8.33 -12.03 25.99
N ALA A 145 9.13 -11.01 25.79
CA ALA A 145 8.89 -9.70 26.38
C ALA A 145 7.76 -8.92 25.70
N ALA A 146 7.52 -9.16 24.40
CA ALA A 146 6.53 -8.44 23.62
C ALA A 146 5.11 -9.04 23.73
N LEU A 147 4.97 -10.30 24.03
CA LEU A 147 3.69 -11.02 24.07
C LEU A 147 3.21 -11.30 25.51
N THR A 148 1.89 -11.29 25.70
CA THR A 148 1.33 -11.86 26.91
C THR A 148 1.53 -13.39 26.93
N PRO A 149 1.42 -14.07 28.07
CA PRO A 149 1.51 -15.53 28.11
C PRO A 149 0.55 -16.22 27.16
N GLU A 150 -0.68 -15.73 27.04
CA GLU A 150 -1.73 -16.26 26.17
C GLU A 150 -1.39 -16.04 24.68
N GLU A 151 -0.93 -14.82 24.33
CA GLU A 151 -0.48 -14.49 22.97
C GLU A 151 0.73 -15.36 22.58
N TYR A 152 1.66 -15.57 23.52
CA TYR A 152 2.85 -16.37 23.28
C TYR A 152 2.49 -17.85 23.02
N GLU A 153 1.61 -18.45 23.80
CA GLU A 153 1.19 -19.86 23.62
C GLU A 153 0.38 -20.00 22.30
N ALA A 154 -0.47 -19.04 21.96
CA ALA A 154 -1.19 -19.03 20.69
C ALA A 154 -0.21 -18.97 19.50
N ALA A 155 0.74 -18.03 19.54
CA ALA A 155 1.77 -17.86 18.51
C ALA A 155 2.62 -19.13 18.37
N ARG A 156 3.06 -19.72 19.49
CA ARG A 156 3.81 -20.99 19.51
C ARG A 156 3.00 -22.14 18.93
N GLY A 157 1.73 -22.26 19.29
CA GLY A 157 0.83 -23.29 18.75
C GLY A 157 0.62 -23.15 17.24
N SER A 158 0.67 -21.94 16.69
CA SER A 158 0.48 -21.67 15.27
C SER A 158 1.68 -22.06 14.39
N THR A 159 2.85 -22.34 14.97
CA THR A 159 4.07 -22.70 14.22
C THR A 159 3.90 -23.92 13.30
N LEU A 160 2.96 -24.79 13.58
CA LEU A 160 2.68 -25.99 12.79
C LEU A 160 1.65 -25.75 11.67
N ASN A 161 0.83 -24.71 11.77
CA ASN A 161 -0.37 -24.54 10.95
C ASN A 161 -0.46 -23.19 10.24
N ALA A 162 0.33 -22.18 10.63
CA ALA A 162 0.29 -20.85 10.03
C ALA A 162 1.05 -20.81 8.70
N HIS A 163 0.38 -21.21 7.64
CA HIS A 163 0.90 -21.15 6.27
C HIS A 163 0.10 -20.14 5.44
N TYR A 164 0.76 -19.10 4.97
CA TYR A 164 0.12 -18.06 4.16
C TYR A 164 0.17 -18.42 2.69
N THR A 165 -0.97 -18.32 2.02
CA THR A 165 -1.09 -18.55 0.57
C THR A 165 -0.35 -17.46 -0.18
N SER A 166 0.48 -17.87 -1.16
CA SER A 166 1.26 -16.92 -1.94
C SER A 166 0.37 -16.04 -2.84
N PRO A 167 0.77 -14.79 -3.13
CA PRO A 167 0.05 -13.90 -4.03
C PRO A 167 -0.24 -14.52 -5.40
N THR A 168 0.70 -15.27 -5.96
CA THR A 168 0.54 -15.97 -7.25
C THR A 168 -0.64 -16.94 -7.23
N VAL A 169 -0.76 -17.74 -6.16
CA VAL A 169 -1.86 -18.72 -6.01
C VAL A 169 -3.19 -18.00 -5.82
N ILE A 170 -3.22 -16.95 -4.99
CA ILE A 170 -4.45 -16.17 -4.75
C ILE A 170 -4.95 -15.54 -6.06
N ARG A 171 -4.06 -14.91 -6.84
CA ARG A 171 -4.44 -14.34 -8.16
C ARG A 171 -4.98 -15.39 -9.12
N ALA A 172 -4.36 -16.57 -9.18
CA ALA A 172 -4.84 -17.66 -10.01
C ALA A 172 -6.24 -18.14 -9.59
N ILE A 173 -6.54 -18.16 -8.29
CA ILE A 173 -7.87 -18.50 -7.78
C ILE A 173 -8.89 -17.43 -8.22
N TYR A 174 -8.57 -16.15 -8.06
CA TYR A 174 -9.47 -15.08 -8.52
C TYR A 174 -9.67 -15.07 -10.02
N GLU A 175 -8.65 -15.34 -10.81
CA GLU A 175 -8.76 -15.50 -12.25
C GLU A 175 -9.71 -16.64 -12.61
N ALA A 176 -9.58 -17.80 -11.95
CA ALA A 176 -10.47 -18.93 -12.15
C ALA A 176 -11.93 -18.59 -11.80
N LEU A 177 -12.16 -17.88 -10.68
CA LEU A 177 -13.49 -17.42 -10.29
C LEU A 177 -14.09 -16.45 -11.32
N GLY A 178 -13.30 -15.50 -11.82
CA GLY A 178 -13.72 -14.59 -12.89
C GLY A 178 -14.09 -15.34 -14.18
N ASN A 179 -13.28 -16.34 -14.57
CA ASN A 179 -13.58 -17.19 -15.73
C ASN A 179 -14.86 -18.04 -15.56
N MET A 180 -15.25 -18.32 -14.31
CA MET A 180 -16.54 -18.94 -14.00
C MET A 180 -17.72 -17.96 -13.93
N GLY A 181 -17.47 -16.66 -14.17
CA GLY A 181 -18.50 -15.62 -14.17
C GLY A 181 -18.76 -14.98 -12.79
N PHE A 182 -17.88 -15.16 -11.79
CA PHE A 182 -18.02 -14.47 -10.52
C PHE A 182 -17.45 -13.05 -10.63
N GLU A 183 -18.32 -12.05 -10.52
CA GLU A 183 -17.98 -10.63 -10.61
C GLU A 183 -18.07 -9.90 -9.25
N GLY A 184 -18.28 -10.65 -8.16
CA GLY A 184 -18.40 -10.13 -6.82
C GLY A 184 -19.63 -10.66 -6.08
N GLY A 185 -19.75 -10.30 -4.79
CA GLY A 185 -20.83 -10.77 -3.94
C GLY A 185 -20.40 -10.89 -2.50
N ARG A 186 -20.74 -12.01 -1.85
CA ARG A 186 -20.35 -12.29 -0.46
C ARG A 186 -19.16 -13.23 -0.46
N ILE A 187 -18.04 -12.79 0.07
CA ILE A 187 -16.79 -13.57 0.12
C ILE A 187 -16.48 -13.86 1.59
N LEU A 188 -16.37 -15.14 1.91
CA LEU A 188 -15.96 -15.62 3.24
C LEU A 188 -14.58 -16.26 3.17
N GLU A 189 -13.67 -15.78 3.99
CA GLU A 189 -12.37 -16.40 4.26
C GLU A 189 -12.37 -17.00 5.67
N PRO A 190 -12.53 -18.32 5.82
CA PRO A 190 -12.75 -18.96 7.13
C PRO A 190 -11.49 -19.17 7.95
N SER A 191 -10.30 -18.92 7.38
CA SER A 191 -9.00 -19.00 8.05
C SER A 191 -8.10 -17.93 7.44
N MET A 192 -8.51 -16.67 7.62
CA MET A 192 -8.07 -15.58 6.78
C MET A 192 -6.61 -15.15 7.00
N GLY A 193 -5.98 -15.53 8.11
CA GLY A 193 -4.70 -14.96 8.49
C GLY A 193 -4.81 -13.44 8.59
N VAL A 194 -3.84 -12.73 8.04
CA VAL A 194 -3.92 -11.26 7.94
C VAL A 194 -4.76 -10.78 6.74
N GLY A 195 -5.41 -11.68 5.97
CA GLY A 195 -6.35 -11.32 4.92
C GLY A 195 -5.72 -11.10 3.54
N ASN A 196 -4.71 -11.88 3.16
CA ASN A 196 -4.07 -11.75 1.85
C ASN A 196 -5.05 -11.88 0.69
N PHE A 197 -6.10 -12.70 0.81
CA PHE A 197 -7.16 -12.78 -0.19
C PHE A 197 -7.90 -11.44 -0.34
N PHE A 198 -8.20 -10.76 0.76
CA PHE A 198 -8.86 -9.44 0.70
C PHE A 198 -7.94 -8.38 0.09
N GLY A 199 -6.66 -8.37 0.46
CA GLY A 199 -5.68 -7.43 -0.08
C GLY A 199 -5.40 -7.59 -1.57
N LEU A 200 -5.59 -8.80 -2.11
CA LEU A 200 -5.39 -9.14 -3.53
C LEU A 200 -6.70 -9.23 -4.31
N LEU A 201 -7.83 -8.79 -3.72
CA LEU A 201 -9.13 -8.83 -4.39
C LEU A 201 -9.08 -8.03 -5.71
N PRO A 202 -9.48 -8.61 -6.86
CA PRO A 202 -9.52 -7.89 -8.13
C PRO A 202 -10.47 -6.69 -8.12
N GLU A 203 -10.18 -5.68 -8.92
CA GLU A 203 -11.03 -4.49 -9.04
C GLU A 203 -12.46 -4.84 -9.52
N SER A 204 -12.59 -5.83 -10.41
CA SER A 204 -13.88 -6.35 -10.84
C SER A 204 -14.76 -6.88 -9.72
N MET A 205 -14.15 -7.25 -8.58
CA MET A 205 -14.84 -7.80 -7.41
C MET A 205 -14.84 -6.81 -6.22
N ALA A 206 -14.38 -5.55 -6.40
CA ALA A 206 -14.19 -4.58 -5.33
C ALA A 206 -15.46 -4.24 -4.53
N ASN A 207 -16.64 -4.42 -5.13
CA ASN A 207 -17.92 -4.19 -4.47
C ASN A 207 -18.41 -5.38 -3.62
N SER A 208 -17.57 -6.38 -3.38
CA SER A 208 -17.92 -7.55 -2.57
C SER A 208 -18.00 -7.20 -1.09
N GLN A 209 -18.92 -7.89 -0.39
CA GLN A 209 -18.98 -7.89 1.07
C GLN A 209 -17.99 -8.95 1.59
N LEU A 210 -17.05 -8.52 2.44
CA LEU A 210 -15.96 -9.36 2.93
C LEU A 210 -16.23 -9.83 4.35
N TYR A 211 -16.13 -11.13 4.58
CA TYR A 211 -16.29 -11.78 5.85
C TYR A 211 -15.04 -12.61 6.15
N GLY A 212 -14.42 -12.38 7.30
CA GLY A 212 -13.21 -13.09 7.72
C GLY A 212 -13.38 -13.78 9.06
N VAL A 213 -12.78 -14.95 9.22
CA VAL A 213 -12.67 -15.63 10.51
C VAL A 213 -11.20 -15.92 10.77
N GLU A 214 -10.70 -15.53 11.94
CA GLU A 214 -9.34 -15.81 12.38
C GLU A 214 -9.32 -16.19 13.85
N LEU A 215 -8.67 -17.32 14.17
CA LEU A 215 -8.59 -17.83 15.53
C LEU A 215 -7.49 -17.17 16.36
N ASP A 216 -6.34 -16.87 15.73
CA ASP A 216 -5.22 -16.21 16.40
C ASP A 216 -5.56 -14.74 16.66
N SER A 217 -5.49 -14.34 17.93
CA SER A 217 -5.94 -13.01 18.34
C SER A 217 -5.08 -11.88 17.78
N ILE A 218 -3.76 -12.06 17.65
CA ILE A 218 -2.86 -11.04 17.08
C ILE A 218 -3.16 -10.88 15.61
N THR A 219 -3.21 -11.99 14.89
CA THR A 219 -3.48 -12.03 13.45
C THR A 219 -4.84 -11.40 13.12
N GLY A 220 -5.89 -11.74 13.89
CA GLY A 220 -7.23 -11.16 13.72
C GLY A 220 -7.29 -9.65 14.01
N ARG A 221 -6.54 -9.18 15.02
CA ARG A 221 -6.44 -7.74 15.32
C ARG A 221 -5.72 -6.97 14.21
N ILE A 222 -4.65 -7.54 13.66
CA ILE A 222 -3.96 -7.00 12.48
C ILE A 222 -4.92 -6.93 11.29
N ALA A 223 -5.64 -8.01 11.00
CA ALA A 223 -6.59 -8.08 9.90
C ALA A 223 -7.68 -7.00 10.00
N LYS A 224 -8.21 -6.72 11.19
CA LYS A 224 -9.18 -5.64 11.42
C LYS A 224 -8.64 -4.25 11.11
N GLN A 225 -7.36 -4.00 11.31
CA GLN A 225 -6.72 -2.73 10.94
C GLN A 225 -6.42 -2.65 9.44
N LEU A 226 -6.15 -3.78 8.81
CA LEU A 226 -5.94 -3.85 7.36
C LEU A 226 -7.25 -3.74 6.57
N TYR A 227 -8.33 -4.30 7.10
CA TYR A 227 -9.62 -4.37 6.38
C TYR A 227 -10.78 -3.84 7.23
N PRO A 228 -10.80 -2.54 7.55
CA PRO A 228 -11.82 -1.93 8.41
C PRO A 228 -13.25 -1.97 7.82
N GLU A 229 -13.39 -2.21 6.52
CA GLU A 229 -14.68 -2.35 5.85
C GLU A 229 -15.17 -3.81 5.80
N ALA A 230 -14.36 -4.77 6.27
CA ALA A 230 -14.72 -6.18 6.36
C ALA A 230 -15.30 -6.53 7.73
N GLU A 231 -16.11 -7.58 7.78
CA GLU A 231 -16.62 -8.19 9.01
C GLU A 231 -15.69 -9.34 9.44
N ILE A 232 -14.90 -9.12 10.51
CA ILE A 232 -13.88 -10.05 10.98
C ILE A 232 -14.09 -10.37 12.46
#